data_47537a9b302bd48a20c3cc3ad8dd71a9
#
_entry.id   47537a9b302bd48a20c3cc3ad8dd71a9
#
_cell.length_a   1.000
_cell.length_b   1.000
_cell.length_c   1.000
_cell.angle_alpha   90.00
_cell.angle_beta   90.00
_cell.angle_gamma   90.00
#
_symmetry.space_group_name_H-M   'P 1'
#
loop_
_entity.id
_entity.type
_entity.pdbx_description
1 polymer ?
#
loop_
_entity_poly.entity_id
_entity_poly.type
_entity_poly.pdbx_seq_one_letter_code
_entity_poly.pdbx_strand_id
1 'polypeptide(L)'
;MSRASGDAWVEGPDGARYWGRFGAAGLLAVSPRFEVLLQHRAAWSHFGGTWGMPGGARHEHESAVDAAVREAAEEAGVPATLLTVRFTSVLDLGYWSYTTVVADASEWFAPVISDPESIALRWVPVDRVDDLPLHPRFAEAWPVLRDRL
;
A
#
# COMPACT_ATOMS: atom_id res chain seq x y z
N MET A 1 20.63 16.63 -6.82
CA MET A 1 19.97 17.09 -5.58
C MET A 1 19.08 15.97 -5.04
N SER A 2 19.30 15.55 -3.81
CA SER A 2 18.49 14.49 -3.20
C SER A 2 17.14 15.06 -2.75
N ARG A 3 16.10 14.23 -2.86
CA ARG A 3 14.77 14.58 -2.35
C ARG A 3 14.75 14.46 -0.83
N ALA A 4 14.00 15.31 -0.16
CA ALA A 4 13.75 15.15 1.26
C ALA A 4 12.89 13.92 1.50
N SER A 5 13.22 13.17 2.57
CA SER A 5 12.39 12.05 3.00
C SER A 5 11.05 12.56 3.54
N GLY A 6 9.98 11.83 3.25
CA GLY A 6 8.66 12.07 3.83
C GLY A 6 8.41 11.34 5.13
N ASP A 7 9.42 10.68 5.71
CA ASP A 7 9.28 9.83 6.89
C ASP A 7 9.07 10.67 8.16
N ALA A 8 7.85 11.12 8.37
CA ALA A 8 7.45 11.91 9.52
C ALA A 8 5.95 11.79 9.75
N TRP A 9 5.54 11.96 11.00
CA TRP A 9 4.13 11.99 11.38
C TRP A 9 3.51 13.36 11.04
N VAL A 10 2.26 13.32 10.58
CA VAL A 10 1.41 14.49 10.39
C VAL A 10 0.26 14.38 11.39
N GLU A 11 0.03 15.44 12.17
CA GLU A 11 -1.06 15.47 13.14
C GLU A 11 -2.24 16.25 12.55
N GLY A 12 -3.42 15.63 12.57
CA GLY A 12 -4.66 16.28 12.15
C GLY A 12 -5.30 17.13 13.24
N PRO A 13 -6.33 17.93 12.89
CA PRO A 13 -7.02 18.79 13.83
C PRO A 13 -7.67 18.05 15.00
N ASP A 14 -8.02 16.78 14.81
CA ASP A 14 -8.63 15.90 15.81
C ASP A 14 -7.60 15.15 16.66
N GLY A 15 -6.29 15.42 16.47
CA GLY A 15 -5.22 14.73 17.15
C GLY A 15 -4.82 13.40 16.51
N ALA A 16 -5.50 12.95 15.46
CA ALA A 16 -5.12 11.75 14.74
C ALA A 16 -3.78 11.97 14.03
N ARG A 17 -2.96 10.91 14.00
CA ARG A 17 -1.62 10.96 13.40
C ARG A 17 -1.54 10.09 12.16
N TYR A 18 -0.89 10.61 11.13
CA TYR A 18 -0.72 9.94 9.84
C TYR A 18 0.75 9.95 9.43
N TRP A 19 1.21 8.84 8.86
CA TRP A 19 2.59 8.72 8.41
C TRP A 19 2.72 9.24 6.99
N GLY A 20 3.67 10.13 6.79
CA GLY A 20 4.00 10.69 5.49
C GLY A 20 3.83 12.20 5.44
N ARG A 21 4.93 12.94 5.61
CA ARG A 21 4.94 14.40 5.56
C ARG A 21 4.38 14.97 4.25
N PHE A 22 4.66 14.30 3.14
CA PHE A 22 4.19 14.70 1.80
C PHE A 22 3.05 13.82 1.31
N GLY A 23 2.34 13.14 2.21
CA GLY A 23 1.36 12.14 1.91
C GLY A 23 1.96 10.73 1.84
N ALA A 24 1.10 9.75 1.72
CA ALA A 24 1.50 8.35 1.60
C ALA A 24 0.84 7.69 0.40
N ALA A 25 1.40 6.58 -0.04
CA ALA A 25 0.87 5.81 -1.16
C ALA A 25 1.12 4.32 -0.95
N GLY A 26 0.20 3.51 -1.44
CA GLY A 26 0.31 2.06 -1.39
C GLY A 26 -0.06 1.43 -2.71
N LEU A 27 0.47 0.24 -2.95
CA LEU A 27 0.24 -0.52 -4.17
C LEU A 27 -0.68 -1.70 -3.91
N LEU A 28 -1.77 -1.78 -4.66
CA LEU A 28 -2.62 -2.95 -4.73
C LEU A 28 -2.36 -3.64 -6.07
N ALA A 29 -1.47 -4.63 -6.06
CA ALA A 29 -1.15 -5.42 -7.26
C ALA A 29 -2.19 -6.51 -7.46
N VAL A 30 -2.66 -6.66 -8.70
CA VAL A 30 -3.65 -7.68 -9.09
C VAL A 30 -2.97 -8.66 -10.03
N SER A 31 -2.95 -9.94 -9.67
CA SER A 31 -2.36 -11.00 -10.49
C SER A 31 -3.28 -11.45 -11.62
N PRO A 32 -2.75 -12.19 -12.64
CA PRO A 32 -3.59 -12.79 -13.67
C PRO A 32 -4.59 -13.84 -13.13
N ARG A 33 -4.39 -14.29 -11.88
CA ARG A 33 -5.29 -15.23 -11.20
C ARG A 33 -6.38 -14.53 -10.40
N PHE A 34 -6.51 -13.22 -10.54
CA PHE A 34 -7.46 -12.39 -9.80
C PHE A 34 -7.24 -12.47 -8.29
N GLU A 35 -5.98 -12.32 -7.90
CA GLU A 35 -5.54 -12.24 -6.51
C GLU A 35 -4.90 -10.87 -6.28
N VAL A 36 -4.95 -10.39 -5.04
CA VAL A 36 -4.27 -9.15 -4.65
C VAL A 36 -3.14 -9.47 -3.69
N LEU A 37 -2.03 -8.72 -3.81
CA LEU A 37 -0.88 -8.91 -2.93
C LEU A 37 -1.07 -8.11 -1.64
N LEU A 38 -1.12 -8.83 -0.52
CA LEU A 38 -1.28 -8.24 0.80
C LEU A 38 -0.10 -8.54 1.71
N GLN A 39 0.17 -7.61 2.61
CA GLN A 39 1.22 -7.64 3.60
C GLN A 39 0.61 -7.87 4.98
N HIS A 40 1.09 -8.89 5.70
CA HIS A 40 0.76 -9.11 7.10
C HIS A 40 1.73 -8.30 7.95
N ARG A 41 1.21 -7.31 8.66
CA ARG A 41 2.02 -6.34 9.40
C ARG A 41 2.52 -6.97 10.70
N ALA A 42 3.80 -6.72 11.03
CA ALA A 42 4.40 -7.20 12.27
C ALA A 42 3.64 -6.69 13.50
N ALA A 43 3.55 -7.53 14.53
CA ALA A 43 2.74 -7.23 15.73
C ALA A 43 3.16 -5.95 16.45
N TRP A 44 4.44 -5.56 16.35
CA TRP A 44 4.97 -4.35 16.98
C TRP A 44 4.77 -3.08 16.14
N SER A 45 4.35 -3.22 14.89
CA SER A 45 4.14 -2.08 13.99
C SER A 45 2.77 -1.42 14.25
N HIS A 46 2.57 -0.25 13.64
CA HIS A 46 1.28 0.45 13.69
C HIS A 46 0.19 -0.41 13.06
N PHE A 47 -0.89 -0.66 13.80
CA PHE A 47 -1.92 -1.65 13.45
C PHE A 47 -1.33 -3.05 13.18
N GLY A 48 -0.40 -3.47 14.04
CA GLY A 48 0.24 -4.77 13.92
C GLY A 48 -0.75 -5.94 13.95
N GLY A 49 -0.39 -7.02 13.26
CA GLY A 49 -1.23 -8.19 13.13
C GLY A 49 -2.33 -8.08 12.08
N THR A 50 -2.51 -6.92 11.46
CA THR A 50 -3.50 -6.74 10.39
C THR A 50 -2.86 -6.89 9.01
N TRP A 51 -3.71 -7.08 8.01
CA TRP A 51 -3.30 -7.19 6.61
C TRP A 51 -3.63 -5.90 5.87
N GLY A 52 -2.71 -5.45 5.05
CA GLY A 52 -2.88 -4.28 4.19
C GLY A 52 -2.01 -4.39 2.96
N MET A 53 -2.00 -3.35 2.15
CA MET A 53 -1.13 -3.32 0.98
C MET A 53 0.24 -2.73 1.34
N PRO A 54 1.31 -3.13 0.62
CA PRO A 54 2.61 -2.48 0.75
C PRO A 54 2.50 -1.00 0.41
N GLY A 55 3.17 -0.16 1.16
CA GLY A 55 3.16 1.27 0.93
C GLY A 55 3.93 2.03 2.00
N GLY A 56 4.00 3.34 1.84
CA GLY A 56 4.70 4.19 2.78
C GLY A 56 4.66 5.66 2.37
N ALA A 57 5.51 6.45 3.00
CA ALA A 57 5.59 7.89 2.79
C ALA A 57 6.15 8.24 1.41
N ARG A 58 5.54 9.23 0.78
CA ARG A 58 6.10 9.84 -0.44
C ARG A 58 7.29 10.72 -0.06
N HIS A 59 8.31 10.72 -0.91
CA HIS A 59 9.38 11.72 -0.82
C HIS A 59 8.91 13.06 -1.40
N GLU A 60 9.64 14.13 -1.06
CA GLU A 60 9.37 15.46 -1.63
C GLU A 60 9.41 15.39 -3.16
N HIS A 61 8.36 15.92 -3.81
CA HIS A 61 8.21 15.95 -5.27
C HIS A 61 8.09 14.57 -5.94
N GLU A 62 7.93 13.50 -5.17
CA GLU A 62 7.68 12.18 -5.71
C GLU A 62 6.18 12.01 -6.00
N SER A 63 5.83 11.47 -7.18
CA SER A 63 4.43 11.15 -7.47
C SER A 63 3.94 10.00 -6.59
N ALA A 64 2.62 9.93 -6.38
CA ALA A 64 2.03 8.83 -5.62
C ALA A 64 2.28 7.48 -6.28
N VAL A 65 2.22 7.41 -7.62
CA VAL A 65 2.49 6.18 -8.37
C VAL A 65 3.93 5.74 -8.14
N ASP A 66 4.89 6.64 -8.29
CA ASP A 66 6.30 6.30 -8.08
C ASP A 66 6.58 5.85 -6.64
N ALA A 67 5.97 6.52 -5.66
CA ALA A 67 6.11 6.15 -4.26
C ALA A 67 5.55 4.75 -3.99
N ALA A 68 4.34 4.46 -4.49
CA ALA A 68 3.71 3.15 -4.30
C ALA A 68 4.54 2.02 -4.92
N VAL A 69 5.05 2.22 -6.13
CA VAL A 69 5.88 1.24 -6.83
C VAL A 69 7.21 1.05 -6.09
N ARG A 70 7.85 2.13 -5.67
CA ARG A 70 9.11 2.07 -4.92
C ARG A 70 8.94 1.32 -3.59
N GLU A 71 7.92 1.68 -2.81
CA GLU A 71 7.66 1.04 -1.51
C GLU A 71 7.35 -0.44 -1.67
N ALA A 72 6.56 -0.82 -2.68
CA ALA A 72 6.24 -2.21 -2.94
C ALA A 72 7.49 -3.01 -3.36
N ALA A 73 8.40 -2.42 -4.12
CA ALA A 73 9.66 -3.06 -4.46
C ALA A 73 10.53 -3.26 -3.22
N GLU A 74 10.61 -2.24 -2.36
CA GLU A 74 11.43 -2.30 -1.13
C GLU A 74 10.87 -3.28 -0.11
N GLU A 75 9.56 -3.30 0.10
CA GLU A 75 8.92 -4.10 1.15
C GLU A 75 8.58 -5.52 0.73
N ALA A 76 8.23 -5.72 -0.52
CA ALA A 76 7.64 -6.97 -1.00
C ALA A 76 8.33 -7.57 -2.23
N GLY A 77 9.38 -6.93 -2.72
CA GLY A 77 10.10 -7.41 -3.89
C GLY A 77 9.28 -7.38 -5.18
N VAL A 78 8.30 -6.47 -5.28
CA VAL A 78 7.43 -6.38 -6.46
C VAL A 78 8.23 -5.84 -7.65
N PRO A 79 8.32 -6.59 -8.76
CA PRO A 79 9.03 -6.11 -9.95
C PRO A 79 8.23 -5.03 -10.66
N ALA A 80 8.75 -3.80 -10.68
CA ALA A 80 8.07 -2.68 -11.33
C ALA A 80 7.78 -2.93 -12.81
N THR A 81 8.65 -3.68 -13.48
CA THR A 81 8.52 -3.99 -14.90
C THR A 81 7.30 -4.84 -15.26
N LEU A 82 6.72 -5.53 -14.27
CA LEU A 82 5.53 -6.35 -14.47
C LEU A 82 4.23 -5.55 -14.31
N LEU A 83 4.31 -4.30 -13.84
CA LEU A 83 3.14 -3.54 -13.44
C LEU A 83 2.62 -2.62 -14.54
N THR A 84 1.31 -2.60 -14.71
CA THR A 84 0.59 -1.59 -15.49
C THR A 84 -0.46 -0.96 -14.59
N VAL A 85 -0.36 0.34 -14.35
CA VAL A 85 -1.33 1.05 -13.50
C VAL A 85 -2.70 1.04 -14.15
N ARG A 86 -3.70 0.59 -13.38
CA ARG A 86 -5.09 0.54 -13.83
C ARG A 86 -5.85 1.79 -13.43
N PHE A 87 -5.76 2.18 -12.15
CA PHE A 87 -6.35 3.41 -11.63
C PHE A 87 -5.74 3.78 -10.28
N THR A 88 -6.01 4.99 -9.84
CA THR A 88 -5.64 5.46 -8.51
C THR A 88 -6.88 5.91 -7.75
N SER A 89 -6.84 5.78 -6.43
CA SER A 89 -7.90 6.23 -5.54
C SER A 89 -7.26 7.04 -4.41
N VAL A 90 -7.70 8.28 -4.21
CA VAL A 90 -7.09 9.21 -3.26
C VAL A 90 -8.05 9.48 -2.10
N LEU A 91 -7.55 9.26 -0.88
CA LEU A 91 -8.16 9.80 0.33
C LEU A 91 -7.44 11.10 0.66
N ASP A 92 -8.10 12.23 0.46
CA ASP A 92 -7.50 13.55 0.71
C ASP A 92 -8.19 14.20 1.93
N LEU A 93 -7.42 14.38 3.00
CA LEU A 93 -7.90 15.02 4.22
C LEU A 93 -7.53 16.50 4.29
N GLY A 94 -6.94 17.04 3.22
CA GLY A 94 -6.46 18.41 3.14
C GLY A 94 -5.03 18.56 3.66
N TYR A 95 -4.80 18.20 4.90
CA TYR A 95 -3.47 18.26 5.54
C TYR A 95 -2.63 16.98 5.30
N TRP A 96 -3.25 15.91 4.83
CA TRP A 96 -2.61 14.63 4.54
C TRP A 96 -3.43 13.87 3.51
N SER A 97 -2.76 13.08 2.69
CA SER A 97 -3.44 12.24 1.71
C SER A 97 -2.84 10.83 1.66
N TYR A 98 -3.68 9.87 1.28
CA TYR A 98 -3.26 8.51 0.97
C TYR A 98 -3.76 8.14 -0.41
N THR A 99 -2.85 7.74 -1.29
CA THR A 99 -3.19 7.30 -2.64
C THR A 99 -3.01 5.81 -2.76
N THR A 100 -4.07 5.11 -3.10
CA THR A 100 -4.01 3.70 -3.49
C THR A 100 -3.77 3.62 -4.99
N VAL A 101 -2.70 2.96 -5.39
CA VAL A 101 -2.37 2.70 -6.79
C VAL A 101 -2.73 1.25 -7.09
N VAL A 102 -3.72 1.03 -7.94
CA VAL A 102 -4.11 -0.30 -8.38
C VAL A 102 -3.42 -0.60 -9.69
N ALA A 103 -2.67 -1.69 -9.73
CA ALA A 103 -1.88 -2.06 -10.90
C ALA A 103 -2.04 -3.54 -11.21
N ASP A 104 -2.14 -3.85 -12.50
CA ASP A 104 -2.14 -5.24 -12.96
C ASP A 104 -0.70 -5.73 -13.08
N ALA A 105 -0.42 -6.91 -12.52
CA ALA A 105 0.82 -7.62 -12.76
C ALA A 105 0.64 -8.51 -13.99
N SER A 106 1.56 -8.44 -14.93
CA SER A 106 1.49 -9.21 -16.19
C SER A 106 1.65 -10.71 -15.96
N GLU A 107 2.28 -11.09 -14.84
CA GLU A 107 2.43 -12.50 -14.46
C GLU A 107 2.48 -12.62 -12.93
N TRP A 108 2.21 -13.82 -12.43
CA TRP A 108 2.38 -14.12 -11.03
C TRP A 108 3.88 -14.13 -10.69
N PHE A 109 4.24 -13.61 -9.53
CA PHE A 109 5.61 -13.66 -9.00
C PHE A 109 5.56 -14.03 -7.53
N ALA A 110 6.66 -14.60 -7.02
CA ALA A 110 6.81 -14.88 -5.61
C ALA A 110 7.27 -13.60 -4.88
N PRO A 111 6.46 -13.05 -3.96
CA PRO A 111 6.89 -11.88 -3.20
C PRO A 111 8.02 -12.25 -2.22
N VAL A 112 8.84 -11.25 -1.90
CA VAL A 112 9.99 -11.43 -1.01
C VAL A 112 9.89 -10.46 0.14
N ILE A 113 9.89 -10.99 1.39
CA ILE A 113 9.94 -10.15 2.58
C ILE A 113 11.34 -9.55 2.68
N SER A 114 11.42 -8.24 2.54
CA SER A 114 12.68 -7.50 2.64
C SER A 114 12.63 -6.38 3.69
N ASP A 115 11.53 -6.32 4.44
CA ASP A 115 11.28 -5.32 5.47
C ASP A 115 10.89 -6.03 6.78
N PRO A 116 11.53 -5.68 7.93
CA PRO A 116 11.18 -6.30 9.21
C PRO A 116 9.77 -5.99 9.70
N GLU A 117 9.08 -5.01 9.11
CA GLU A 117 7.70 -4.70 9.43
C GLU A 117 6.70 -5.70 8.87
N SER A 118 7.13 -6.59 7.98
CA SER A 118 6.28 -7.62 7.38
C SER A 118 6.53 -8.98 8.02
N ILE A 119 5.46 -9.67 8.44
CA ILE A 119 5.52 -11.06 8.88
C ILE A 119 5.36 -11.99 7.69
N ALA A 120 4.47 -11.65 6.77
CA ALA A 120 4.15 -12.45 5.61
C ALA A 120 3.68 -11.58 4.46
N LEU A 121 3.83 -12.10 3.25
CA LEU A 121 3.29 -11.52 2.02
C LEU A 121 2.53 -12.64 1.32
N ARG A 122 1.28 -12.37 0.91
CA ARG A 122 0.43 -13.37 0.26
C ARG A 122 -0.34 -12.77 -0.89
N TRP A 123 -0.44 -13.56 -1.95
CA TRP A 123 -1.48 -13.37 -2.95
C TRP A 123 -2.79 -13.92 -2.37
N VAL A 124 -3.78 -13.05 -2.23
CA VAL A 124 -5.07 -13.38 -1.64
C VAL A 124 -6.14 -13.28 -2.72
N PRO A 125 -6.92 -14.35 -2.97
CA PRO A 125 -8.03 -14.24 -3.90
C PRO A 125 -8.95 -13.08 -3.53
N VAL A 126 -9.42 -12.35 -4.54
CA VAL A 126 -10.24 -11.15 -4.32
C VAL A 126 -11.47 -11.44 -3.44
N ASP A 127 -12.08 -12.60 -3.61
CA ASP A 127 -13.25 -13.00 -2.83
C ASP A 127 -12.93 -13.50 -1.40
N ARG A 128 -11.65 -13.54 -1.03
CA ARG A 128 -11.20 -14.00 0.29
C ARG A 128 -10.58 -12.90 1.14
N VAL A 129 -10.44 -11.71 0.60
CA VAL A 129 -9.80 -10.59 1.32
C VAL A 129 -10.56 -10.27 2.61
N ASP A 130 -11.90 -10.31 2.57
CA ASP A 130 -12.72 -10.01 3.74
C ASP A 130 -12.59 -11.05 4.88
N ASP A 131 -12.00 -12.21 4.61
CA ASP A 131 -11.77 -13.25 5.63
C ASP A 131 -10.58 -12.90 6.55
N LEU A 132 -9.78 -11.90 6.18
CA LEU A 132 -8.58 -11.51 6.92
C LEU A 132 -8.86 -10.32 7.84
N PRO A 133 -8.13 -10.22 8.98
CA PRO A 133 -8.17 -9.00 9.79
C PRO A 133 -7.43 -7.89 9.06
N LEU A 134 -8.20 -7.00 8.42
CA LEU A 134 -7.64 -5.95 7.58
C LEU A 134 -7.25 -4.71 8.39
N HIS A 135 -6.19 -4.03 7.95
CA HIS A 135 -5.87 -2.68 8.42
C HIS A 135 -7.14 -1.81 8.27
N PRO A 136 -7.50 -1.00 9.28
CA PRO A 136 -8.78 -0.28 9.27
C PRO A 136 -9.02 0.56 8.03
N ARG A 137 -7.99 1.25 7.51
CA ARG A 137 -8.12 2.05 6.30
C ARG A 137 -8.34 1.20 5.06
N PHE A 138 -7.63 0.08 4.99
CA PHE A 138 -7.80 -0.85 3.87
C PHE A 138 -9.18 -1.49 3.92
N ALA A 139 -9.64 -1.87 5.10
CA ALA A 139 -10.99 -2.41 5.29
C ALA A 139 -12.06 -1.44 4.81
N GLU A 140 -11.90 -0.15 5.10
CA GLU A 140 -12.83 0.88 4.68
C GLU A 140 -12.81 1.10 3.16
N ALA A 141 -11.64 1.07 2.54
CA ALA A 141 -11.48 1.28 1.11
C ALA A 141 -11.82 0.05 0.26
N TRP A 142 -11.68 -1.15 0.82
CA TRP A 142 -11.74 -2.40 0.06
C TRP A 142 -13.02 -2.59 -0.75
N PRO A 143 -14.25 -2.37 -0.22
CA PRO A 143 -15.46 -2.57 -1.01
C PRO A 143 -15.49 -1.73 -2.30
N VAL A 144 -15.04 -0.48 -2.21
CA VAL A 144 -14.99 0.42 -3.36
C VAL A 144 -13.92 -0.03 -4.36
N LEU A 145 -12.74 -0.42 -3.87
CA LEU A 145 -11.67 -0.92 -4.73
C LEU A 145 -12.08 -2.21 -5.43
N ARG A 146 -12.64 -3.16 -4.66
CA ARG A 146 -13.10 -4.44 -5.20
C ARG A 146 -14.09 -4.27 -6.34
N ASP A 147 -15.03 -3.34 -6.22
CA ASP A 147 -16.06 -3.12 -7.23
C ASP A 147 -15.48 -2.58 -8.55
N ARG A 148 -14.25 -2.07 -8.53
CA ARG A 148 -13.55 -1.55 -9.71
C ARG A 148 -12.55 -2.54 -10.30
N LEU A 149 -12.34 -3.68 -9.70
CA LEU A 149 -11.41 -4.71 -10.20
C LEU A 149 -12.03 -5.60 -11.33
#